data_1b36ceaca5de14906215b07a128ee91c
#
_entry.id   1b36ceaca5de14906215b07a128ee91c
#
_cell.length_a   1.000
_cell.length_b   1.000
_cell.length_c   1.000
_cell.angle_alpha   90.00
_cell.angle_beta   90.00
_cell.angle_gamma   90.00
#
_symmetry.space_group_name_H-M   'P 1'
#
loop_
_entity.id
_entity.type
_entity.pdbx_description
1 polymer ?
#
loop_
_entity_poly.entity_id
_entity_poly.type
_entity_poly.pdbx_seq_one_letter_code
_entity_poly.pdbx_strand_id
1 'polypeptide(L)'
;LIEAGAGEIMAGQIESLVLSELRPFRGKPMVGSIAKAPLPSGASMNSMRLPTWLRAVLVAGLFVLATGAGLFAYRWYNKPVTLTIAVGSLDGEAGKIMSAIAGRLATMNAPVRLKVDEKSSAMEAAEAFSSGKVDLAVVRGDVGDLSQAQAVVVVAHAVALLIAPPGSPLSDMASLKRRTVGVVGGATNRTMIDVLTKEYDLGKAGVTFKDIALGDAQKAIQSKEVAALLVVIPLTEKYLTLVRGLFPQNAKATPVLIAIESAGAIAQNSRAYESFDVPKGTLRGAPPVPDDDLTTLRVTLYLVARKKLDNNLVTSLTKSLLDARRDLTGELPILAQVAAPDTDPNAYLPVHPGAAALYNGTTQSFLDEWGNAIYLTPMILGGLATVLAAAWKFLGVGKPQTREAALDSLYTVGRRIRKADNESELEEIEDEIDEILRAQRAMASGGDDDAMDVATLNVTAHRLQTLIHDRREMLAAQVAPR
;
A
#
# COMPACT_ATOMS: atom_id res chain seq x y z
N LEU A 1 -0.02 12.48 39.18
CA LEU A 1 1.23 12.50 40.00
C LEU A 1 1.61 11.07 40.46
N ILE A 2 1.48 10.04 39.62
CA ILE A 2 2.07 8.70 39.84
C ILE A 2 2.14 8.02 38.47
N GLU A 3 3.07 8.44 37.59
CA GLU A 3 3.43 7.66 36.38
C GLU A 3 4.64 8.26 35.65
N ALA A 4 5.61 8.81 36.41
CA ALA A 4 6.88 9.34 35.85
C ALA A 4 8.09 8.75 36.58
N GLY A 5 8.08 7.49 37.01
CA GLY A 5 9.12 6.89 37.84
C GLY A 5 9.69 5.54 37.36
N ALA A 6 9.22 4.98 36.24
CA ALA A 6 9.64 3.65 35.81
C ALA A 6 10.64 3.63 34.62
N GLY A 7 10.92 4.75 34.00
CA GLY A 7 11.85 4.85 32.85
C GLY A 7 13.31 5.08 33.19
N GLU A 8 13.62 5.64 34.34
CA GLU A 8 14.99 5.98 34.73
C GLU A 8 15.76 4.88 35.49
N ILE A 9 15.08 3.87 35.98
CA ILE A 9 15.74 2.77 36.75
C ILE A 9 16.34 1.69 35.83
N MET A 10 15.90 1.58 34.59
CA MET A 10 16.46 0.57 33.64
C MET A 10 17.68 1.07 32.84
N ALA A 11 17.87 2.36 32.70
CA ALA A 11 19.06 2.90 32.04
C ALA A 11 20.31 2.89 32.91
N GLY A 12 20.18 2.95 34.24
CA GLY A 12 21.30 2.93 35.20
C GLY A 12 21.91 1.55 35.47
N GLN A 13 21.23 0.45 35.13
CA GLN A 13 21.74 -0.90 35.39
C GLN A 13 22.54 -1.52 34.24
N ILE A 14 22.50 -0.97 33.06
CA ILE A 14 23.28 -1.47 31.90
C ILE A 14 24.67 -0.82 31.87
N GLU A 15 24.85 0.40 32.37
CA GLU A 15 26.13 1.07 32.41
C GLU A 15 27.08 0.57 33.54
N SER A 16 26.54 -0.04 34.62
CA SER A 16 27.35 -0.56 35.72
C SER A 16 27.95 -1.96 35.48
N LEU A 17 27.45 -2.69 34.45
CA LEU A 17 27.90 -4.05 34.13
C LEU A 17 29.05 -4.11 33.11
N VAL A 18 29.31 -3.01 32.38
CA VAL A 18 30.39 -2.94 31.37
C VAL A 18 31.73 -2.38 31.94
N LEU A 19 31.71 -1.77 33.14
CA LEU A 19 32.91 -1.13 33.72
C LEU A 19 33.58 -1.94 34.83
N SER A 20 33.14 -3.16 35.14
CA SER A 20 33.71 -3.93 36.26
C SER A 20 34.81 -4.94 35.87
N GLU A 21 35.17 -5.08 34.58
CA GLU A 21 36.21 -6.06 34.15
C GLU A 21 37.54 -5.48 33.64
N LEU A 22 37.85 -4.22 33.92
CA LEU A 22 39.17 -3.66 33.63
C LEU A 22 39.93 -3.33 34.92
N ARG A 23 40.48 -4.35 35.57
CA ARG A 23 41.56 -4.14 36.59
C ARG A 23 42.89 -4.08 35.92
N PRO A 24 43.71 -3.02 36.16
CA PRO A 24 45.05 -2.96 35.63
C PRO A 24 45.98 -3.87 36.46
N PHE A 25 46.59 -4.83 35.80
CA PHE A 25 47.68 -5.63 36.36
C PHE A 25 48.95 -4.76 36.55
N ARG A 26 49.31 -4.46 37.79
CA ARG A 26 50.50 -3.77 38.17
C ARG A 26 51.59 -4.82 38.44
N GLY A 27 52.40 -5.15 37.43
CA GLY A 27 53.56 -6.05 37.52
C GLY A 27 54.87 -5.26 37.33
N LYS A 28 55.83 -5.46 38.25
CA LYS A 28 57.13 -4.85 38.30
C LYS A 28 57.99 -5.19 37.05
N PRO A 29 58.90 -4.31 36.63
CA PRO A 29 59.82 -4.60 35.54
C PRO A 29 60.91 -5.55 35.97
N MET A 30 61.03 -6.75 35.37
CA MET A 30 62.25 -7.56 35.37
C MET A 30 63.00 -7.27 34.07
N VAL A 31 64.18 -6.69 34.22
CA VAL A 31 65.13 -6.56 33.14
C VAL A 31 65.74 -7.95 32.91
N GLY A 32 65.33 -8.63 31.86
CA GLY A 32 65.96 -9.84 31.41
C GLY A 32 66.32 -9.68 29.93
N SER A 33 67.61 -9.75 29.64
CA SER A 33 68.22 -9.74 28.31
C SER A 33 67.58 -10.84 27.44
N ILE A 34 66.83 -10.44 26.40
CA ILE A 34 66.30 -11.37 25.42
C ILE A 34 67.19 -11.31 24.20
N ALA A 35 67.89 -12.40 23.98
CA ALA A 35 68.60 -12.70 22.73
C ALA A 35 67.64 -12.57 21.53
N LYS A 36 68.09 -11.86 20.50
CA LYS A 36 67.47 -11.63 19.25
C LYS A 36 67.24 -12.93 18.50
N ALA A 37 66.07 -13.55 18.64
CA ALA A 37 65.65 -14.63 17.77
C ALA A 37 65.32 -14.08 16.39
N PRO A 38 65.69 -14.72 15.28
CA PRO A 38 65.36 -14.28 13.94
C PRO A 38 63.85 -14.40 13.74
N LEU A 39 63.24 -13.32 13.32
CA LEU A 39 61.85 -13.30 12.86
C LEU A 39 61.69 -14.35 11.72
N PRO A 40 60.69 -15.19 11.76
CA PRO A 40 60.39 -16.05 10.59
C PRO A 40 60.02 -15.14 9.43
N SER A 41 60.86 -15.22 8.39
CA SER A 41 60.61 -14.56 7.11
C SER A 41 59.22 -14.96 6.58
N GLY A 42 58.47 -13.93 6.29
CA GLY A 42 57.17 -13.92 5.59
C GLY A 42 56.58 -15.24 5.19
N ALA A 43 55.60 -15.67 5.94
CA ALA A 43 54.59 -16.53 5.37
C ALA A 43 53.93 -15.72 4.25
N SER A 44 54.34 -16.01 3.01
CA SER A 44 53.60 -15.53 1.85
C SER A 44 52.16 -16.05 2.00
N MET A 45 51.24 -15.13 2.26
CA MET A 45 49.83 -15.41 2.08
C MET A 45 49.63 -15.82 0.62
N ASN A 46 49.74 -17.14 0.40
CA ASN A 46 49.37 -17.75 -0.87
C ASN A 46 47.93 -17.36 -1.10
N SER A 47 47.72 -16.28 -1.88
CA SER A 47 46.35 -15.93 -2.36
C SER A 47 45.86 -17.18 -3.08
N MET A 48 44.96 -17.96 -2.44
CA MET A 48 44.23 -19.04 -3.07
C MET A 48 43.55 -18.45 -4.29
N ARG A 49 44.19 -18.57 -5.46
CA ARG A 49 43.59 -18.14 -6.73
C ARG A 49 42.49 -19.14 -7.05
N LEU A 50 41.25 -18.83 -6.61
CA LEU A 50 40.08 -19.60 -6.98
C LEU A 50 40.04 -19.79 -8.50
N PRO A 51 39.78 -21.00 -9.02
CA PRO A 51 39.70 -21.23 -10.44
C PRO A 51 38.61 -20.36 -11.08
N THR A 52 38.80 -19.93 -12.32
CA THR A 52 37.93 -18.99 -13.03
C THR A 52 36.47 -19.44 -13.08
N TRP A 53 36.23 -20.74 -13.22
CA TRP A 53 34.86 -21.28 -13.18
C TRP A 53 34.17 -21.08 -11.83
N LEU A 54 34.91 -21.24 -10.70
CA LEU A 54 34.35 -21.03 -9.35
C LEU A 54 34.02 -19.58 -9.10
N ARG A 55 34.84 -18.66 -9.62
CA ARG A 55 34.55 -17.20 -9.56
C ARG A 55 33.28 -16.85 -10.36
N ALA A 56 33.13 -17.44 -11.56
CA ALA A 56 31.92 -17.27 -12.37
C ALA A 56 30.67 -17.78 -11.65
N VAL A 57 30.75 -18.95 -11.00
CA VAL A 57 29.65 -19.52 -10.21
C VAL A 57 29.31 -18.62 -9.01
N LEU A 58 30.30 -18.08 -8.31
CA LEU A 58 30.08 -17.16 -7.18
C LEU A 58 29.39 -15.84 -7.63
N VAL A 59 29.83 -15.27 -8.75
CA VAL A 59 29.21 -14.04 -9.29
C VAL A 59 27.78 -14.32 -9.76
N ALA A 60 27.56 -15.44 -10.46
CA ALA A 60 26.22 -15.85 -10.87
C ALA A 60 25.30 -16.11 -9.66
N GLY A 61 25.80 -16.79 -8.62
CA GLY A 61 25.09 -17.03 -7.37
C GLY A 61 24.72 -15.71 -6.66
N LEU A 62 25.64 -14.76 -6.58
CA LEU A 62 25.39 -13.44 -5.98
C LEU A 62 24.32 -12.68 -6.77
N PHE A 63 24.37 -12.74 -8.10
CA PHE A 63 23.37 -12.11 -8.97
C PHE A 63 21.97 -12.70 -8.77
N VAL A 64 21.85 -14.04 -8.72
CA VAL A 64 20.58 -14.73 -8.45
C VAL A 64 20.05 -14.35 -7.06
N LEU A 65 20.93 -14.28 -6.06
CA LEU A 65 20.57 -13.91 -4.68
C LEU A 65 20.09 -12.45 -4.60
N ALA A 66 20.79 -11.53 -5.27
CA ALA A 66 20.40 -10.12 -5.33
C ALA A 66 19.06 -9.91 -6.05
N THR A 67 18.85 -10.62 -7.18
CA THR A 67 17.59 -10.59 -7.93
C THR A 67 16.46 -11.19 -7.10
N GLY A 68 16.68 -12.33 -6.43
CA GLY A 68 15.72 -12.95 -5.53
C GLY A 68 15.34 -12.05 -4.35
N ALA A 69 16.32 -11.41 -3.70
CA ALA A 69 16.13 -10.47 -2.62
C ALA A 69 15.35 -9.22 -3.09
N GLY A 70 15.66 -8.69 -4.27
CA GLY A 70 14.96 -7.58 -4.90
C GLY A 70 13.50 -7.90 -5.19
N LEU A 71 13.22 -9.06 -5.79
CA LEU A 71 11.86 -9.54 -6.05
C LEU A 71 11.08 -9.80 -4.75
N PHE A 72 11.73 -10.36 -3.74
CA PHE A 72 11.12 -10.58 -2.43
C PHE A 72 10.77 -9.25 -1.75
N ALA A 73 11.69 -8.30 -1.73
CA ALA A 73 11.46 -6.94 -1.19
C ALA A 73 10.32 -6.22 -1.93
N TYR A 74 10.29 -6.29 -3.27
CA TYR A 74 9.22 -5.75 -4.10
C TYR A 74 7.87 -6.39 -3.77
N ARG A 75 7.77 -7.72 -3.65
CA ARG A 75 6.53 -8.40 -3.25
C ARG A 75 6.11 -8.09 -1.83
N TRP A 76 7.08 -7.92 -0.92
CA TRP A 76 6.80 -7.53 0.47
C TRP A 76 6.22 -6.13 0.56
N TYR A 77 6.83 -5.19 -0.15
CA TYR A 77 6.40 -3.78 -0.16
C TYR A 77 5.01 -3.60 -0.80
N ASN A 78 4.71 -4.34 -1.86
CA ASN A 78 3.45 -4.26 -2.60
C ASN A 78 2.34 -5.21 -2.08
N LYS A 79 2.45 -5.71 -0.85
CA LYS A 79 1.36 -6.49 -0.27
C LYS A 79 0.14 -5.61 -0.02
N PRO A 80 -1.06 -6.01 -0.50
CA PRO A 80 -2.27 -5.25 -0.22
C PRO A 80 -2.57 -5.24 1.28
N VAL A 81 -2.92 -4.06 1.80
CA VAL A 81 -3.35 -3.90 3.19
C VAL A 81 -4.80 -4.35 3.30
N THR A 82 -5.10 -5.21 4.27
CA THR A 82 -6.47 -5.67 4.53
C THR A 82 -7.10 -4.82 5.62
N LEU A 83 -8.20 -4.13 5.30
CA LEU A 83 -9.00 -3.34 6.22
C LEU A 83 -10.30 -4.07 6.54
N THR A 84 -10.68 -4.10 7.81
CA THR A 84 -11.94 -4.67 8.25
C THR A 84 -13.02 -3.60 8.23
N ILE A 85 -14.16 -3.89 7.59
CA ILE A 85 -15.31 -2.98 7.48
C ILE A 85 -16.55 -3.58 8.11
N ALA A 86 -17.14 -2.89 9.09
CA ALA A 86 -18.45 -3.25 9.63
C ALA A 86 -19.58 -2.65 8.79
N VAL A 87 -20.58 -3.46 8.50
CA VAL A 87 -21.73 -3.07 7.68
C VAL A 87 -23.00 -3.67 8.25
N GLY A 88 -24.02 -2.85 8.46
CA GLY A 88 -25.30 -3.32 8.92
C GLY A 88 -26.46 -2.63 8.20
N SER A 89 -27.50 -3.40 7.83
CA SER A 89 -28.75 -2.89 7.25
C SER A 89 -29.93 -3.77 7.67
N LEU A 90 -31.14 -3.22 7.53
CA LEU A 90 -32.40 -3.92 7.89
C LEU A 90 -32.63 -5.23 7.12
N ASP A 91 -32.10 -5.33 5.92
CA ASP A 91 -32.35 -6.41 4.97
C ASP A 91 -31.07 -7.14 4.51
N GLY A 92 -29.90 -6.84 5.13
CA GLY A 92 -28.62 -7.41 4.76
C GLY A 92 -28.05 -6.92 3.42
N GLU A 93 -28.70 -5.94 2.78
CA GLU A 93 -28.29 -5.42 1.45
C GLU A 93 -26.94 -4.75 1.50
N ALA A 94 -26.69 -3.95 2.54
CA ALA A 94 -25.43 -3.23 2.66
C ALA A 94 -24.22 -4.20 2.73
N GLY A 95 -24.40 -5.35 3.40
CA GLY A 95 -23.38 -6.42 3.42
C GLY A 95 -23.11 -6.98 2.03
N LYS A 96 -24.16 -7.27 1.25
CA LYS A 96 -24.04 -7.77 -0.14
C LYS A 96 -23.32 -6.76 -1.04
N ILE A 97 -23.68 -5.48 -0.94
CA ILE A 97 -23.06 -4.41 -1.72
C ILE A 97 -21.58 -4.30 -1.37
N MET A 98 -21.23 -4.25 -0.09
CA MET A 98 -19.84 -4.15 0.32
C MET A 98 -19.03 -5.41 0.01
N SER A 99 -19.65 -6.59 0.03
CA SER A 99 -19.01 -7.83 -0.40
C SER A 99 -18.73 -7.85 -1.90
N ALA A 100 -19.65 -7.31 -2.73
CA ALA A 100 -19.42 -7.14 -4.17
C ALA A 100 -18.27 -6.16 -4.44
N ILE A 101 -18.23 -5.03 -3.74
CA ILE A 101 -17.13 -4.07 -3.83
C ILE A 101 -15.81 -4.72 -3.40
N ALA A 102 -15.79 -5.45 -2.28
CA ALA A 102 -14.60 -6.17 -1.80
C ALA A 102 -14.10 -7.18 -2.83
N GLY A 103 -15.01 -7.94 -3.46
CA GLY A 103 -14.70 -8.84 -4.56
C GLY A 103 -14.09 -8.11 -5.77
N ARG A 104 -14.66 -6.97 -6.15
CA ARG A 104 -14.14 -6.17 -7.27
C ARG A 104 -12.75 -5.62 -6.98
N LEU A 105 -12.52 -5.07 -5.79
CA LEU A 105 -11.19 -4.62 -5.34
C LEU A 105 -10.15 -5.76 -5.38
N ALA A 106 -10.59 -6.98 -5.09
CA ALA A 106 -9.72 -8.15 -5.18
C ALA A 106 -9.32 -8.48 -6.62
N THR A 107 -10.25 -8.39 -7.58
CA THR A 107 -9.98 -8.66 -9.00
C THR A 107 -9.16 -7.58 -9.68
N MET A 108 -9.33 -6.31 -9.28
CA MET A 108 -8.56 -5.16 -9.79
C MET A 108 -7.13 -5.10 -9.26
N ASN A 109 -6.72 -6.03 -8.41
CA ASN A 109 -5.44 -5.97 -7.69
C ASN A 109 -5.20 -4.63 -6.97
N ALA A 110 -6.27 -4.07 -6.40
CA ALA A 110 -6.18 -2.84 -5.63
C ALA A 110 -5.18 -2.98 -4.47
N PRO A 111 -4.48 -1.90 -4.06
CA PRO A 111 -3.55 -1.93 -2.95
C PRO A 111 -4.23 -2.18 -1.59
N VAL A 112 -5.57 -2.10 -1.56
CA VAL A 112 -6.39 -2.33 -0.38
C VAL A 112 -7.32 -3.51 -0.62
N ARG A 113 -7.48 -4.36 0.41
CA ARG A 113 -8.46 -5.44 0.49
C ARG A 113 -9.48 -5.10 1.57
N LEU A 114 -10.75 -5.41 1.34
CA LEU A 114 -11.79 -5.25 2.35
C LEU A 114 -12.21 -6.62 2.89
N LYS A 115 -12.22 -6.73 4.21
CA LYS A 115 -12.83 -7.85 4.93
C LYS A 115 -14.16 -7.37 5.52
N VAL A 116 -15.26 -7.81 4.94
CA VAL A 116 -16.60 -7.41 5.36
C VAL A 116 -17.00 -8.17 6.63
N ASP A 117 -17.41 -7.44 7.66
CA ASP A 117 -17.97 -7.92 8.91
C ASP A 117 -19.43 -7.47 8.98
N GLU A 118 -20.33 -8.40 8.61
CA GLU A 118 -21.77 -8.12 8.58
C GLU A 118 -22.36 -8.07 9.98
N LYS A 119 -23.11 -7.01 10.27
CA LYS A 119 -23.82 -6.77 11.52
C LYS A 119 -25.33 -6.82 11.27
N SER A 120 -26.10 -7.13 12.30
CA SER A 120 -27.57 -7.22 12.20
C SER A 120 -28.23 -5.85 11.99
N SER A 121 -27.56 -4.76 12.36
CA SER A 121 -28.08 -3.40 12.28
C SER A 121 -26.99 -2.35 12.06
N ALA A 122 -27.38 -1.16 11.59
CA ALA A 122 -26.48 -0.01 11.49
C ALA A 122 -25.94 0.43 12.88
N MET A 123 -26.71 0.24 13.95
CA MET A 123 -26.29 0.51 15.32
C MET A 123 -25.11 -0.40 15.72
N GLU A 124 -25.21 -1.70 15.50
CA GLU A 124 -24.12 -2.65 15.80
C GLU A 124 -22.86 -2.37 14.96
N ALA A 125 -23.04 -1.95 13.71
CA ALA A 125 -21.91 -1.55 12.87
C ALA A 125 -21.20 -0.31 13.45
N ALA A 126 -21.96 0.70 13.90
CA ALA A 126 -21.43 1.91 14.55
C ALA A 126 -20.75 1.57 15.89
N GLU A 127 -21.30 0.67 16.69
CA GLU A 127 -20.70 0.19 17.95
C GLU A 127 -19.40 -0.59 17.71
N ALA A 128 -19.36 -1.46 16.70
CA ALA A 128 -18.13 -2.17 16.32
C ALA A 128 -17.02 -1.19 15.91
N PHE A 129 -17.38 -0.11 15.21
CA PHE A 129 -16.45 0.94 14.82
C PHE A 129 -15.98 1.76 16.04
N SER A 130 -16.89 2.29 16.86
CA SER A 130 -16.56 3.12 18.03
C SER A 130 -15.73 2.35 19.07
N SER A 131 -16.03 1.05 19.27
CA SER A 131 -15.25 0.18 20.16
C SER A 131 -13.89 -0.24 19.63
N GLY A 132 -13.57 0.10 18.41
CA GLY A 132 -12.24 -0.17 17.87
C GLY A 132 -12.03 -1.56 17.27
N LYS A 133 -13.08 -2.32 17.05
CA LYS A 133 -12.99 -3.68 16.51
C LYS A 133 -12.78 -3.74 15.00
N VAL A 134 -13.10 -2.66 14.29
CA VAL A 134 -12.99 -2.55 12.84
C VAL A 134 -12.30 -1.23 12.42
N ASP A 135 -11.73 -1.20 11.22
CA ASP A 135 -11.03 -0.03 10.68
C ASP A 135 -11.97 0.95 10.00
N LEU A 136 -13.00 0.40 9.36
CA LEU A 136 -14.00 1.12 8.58
C LEU A 136 -15.39 0.71 9.01
N ALA A 137 -16.37 1.56 8.76
CA ALA A 137 -17.78 1.16 8.89
C ALA A 137 -18.67 1.93 7.90
N VAL A 138 -19.78 1.31 7.51
CA VAL A 138 -20.90 2.03 6.89
C VAL A 138 -21.85 2.42 8.01
N VAL A 139 -21.97 3.71 8.26
CA VAL A 139 -22.76 4.27 9.37
C VAL A 139 -23.73 5.33 8.87
N ARG A 140 -24.85 5.47 9.55
CA ARG A 140 -25.80 6.56 9.34
C ARG A 140 -25.40 7.73 10.25
N GLY A 141 -25.43 8.95 9.75
CA GLY A 141 -24.93 10.15 10.45
C GLY A 141 -25.53 10.38 11.83
N ASP A 142 -26.75 9.90 12.10
CA ASP A 142 -27.46 10.06 13.38
C ASP A 142 -27.32 8.86 14.32
N VAL A 143 -26.47 7.85 13.99
CA VAL A 143 -26.40 6.58 14.73
C VAL A 143 -25.02 6.38 15.32
N GLY A 144 -24.97 6.12 16.63
CA GLY A 144 -23.76 5.76 17.36
C GLY A 144 -22.82 6.93 17.67
N ASP A 145 -21.66 6.61 18.24
CA ASP A 145 -20.60 7.60 18.51
C ASP A 145 -19.65 7.69 17.31
N LEU A 146 -19.71 8.82 16.60
CA LEU A 146 -18.89 9.13 15.43
C LEU A 146 -17.70 10.03 15.77
N SER A 147 -17.36 10.25 17.02
CA SER A 147 -16.29 11.16 17.47
C SER A 147 -14.91 10.80 16.88
N GLN A 148 -14.67 9.51 16.61
CA GLN A 148 -13.44 9.00 15.99
C GLN A 148 -13.59 8.71 14.51
N ALA A 149 -14.74 9.03 13.91
CA ALA A 149 -15.04 8.80 12.52
C ALA A 149 -14.62 10.00 11.65
N GLN A 150 -14.16 9.72 10.45
CA GLN A 150 -14.01 10.67 9.37
C GLN A 150 -14.58 10.08 8.09
N ALA A 151 -15.35 10.89 7.35
CA ALA A 151 -16.02 10.45 6.14
C ALA A 151 -15.02 10.14 5.02
N VAL A 152 -15.22 9.02 4.33
CA VAL A 152 -14.47 8.63 3.13
C VAL A 152 -15.32 8.88 1.88
N VAL A 153 -16.53 8.33 1.85
CA VAL A 153 -17.52 8.56 0.79
C VAL A 153 -18.92 8.61 1.40
N VAL A 154 -19.83 9.34 0.77
CA VAL A 154 -21.26 9.18 0.97
C VAL A 154 -21.71 7.93 0.22
N VAL A 155 -22.32 6.98 0.91
CA VAL A 155 -22.79 5.72 0.31
C VAL A 155 -24.19 5.89 -0.28
N ALA A 156 -25.09 6.50 0.50
CA ALA A 156 -26.48 6.75 0.11
C ALA A 156 -27.11 7.78 1.06
N HIS A 157 -28.32 8.21 0.71
CA HIS A 157 -29.18 9.01 1.58
C HIS A 157 -30.41 8.18 1.95
N ALA A 158 -30.73 8.12 3.23
CA ALA A 158 -31.97 7.51 3.72
C ALA A 158 -32.99 8.61 4.07
N VAL A 159 -34.22 8.42 3.67
CA VAL A 159 -35.32 9.35 3.86
C VAL A 159 -36.30 8.77 4.87
N ALA A 160 -36.74 9.59 5.81
CA ALA A 160 -37.75 9.24 6.79
C ALA A 160 -39.13 9.32 6.14
N LEU A 161 -39.80 8.18 6.03
CA LEU A 161 -41.17 8.10 5.53
C LEU A 161 -42.07 7.74 6.69
N LEU A 162 -42.99 8.65 7.02
CA LEU A 162 -44.07 8.40 7.98
C LEU A 162 -45.34 8.08 7.19
N ILE A 163 -45.78 6.83 7.26
CA ILE A 163 -46.77 6.28 6.33
C ILE A 163 -47.97 5.78 7.10
N ALA A 164 -49.15 6.28 6.83
CA ALA A 164 -50.44 5.79 7.34
C ALA A 164 -51.15 4.87 6.35
N PRO A 165 -51.98 3.92 6.84
CA PRO A 165 -52.68 3.00 5.97
C PRO A 165 -53.71 3.72 5.07
N PRO A 166 -54.11 3.10 3.97
CA PRO A 166 -55.12 3.63 3.07
C PRO A 166 -56.43 3.96 3.81
N GLY A 167 -56.97 5.16 3.54
CA GLY A 167 -58.22 5.63 4.17
C GLY A 167 -58.02 6.12 5.61
N SER A 168 -56.79 6.27 6.08
CA SER A 168 -56.50 6.87 7.38
C SER A 168 -56.87 8.35 7.39
N PRO A 169 -57.41 8.86 8.53
CA PRO A 169 -57.67 10.30 8.69
C PRO A 169 -56.39 11.09 9.08
N LEU A 170 -55.24 10.43 9.09
CA LEU A 170 -53.95 11.05 9.47
C LEU A 170 -53.41 11.83 8.26
N SER A 171 -53.24 13.15 8.43
CA SER A 171 -52.75 14.04 7.37
C SER A 171 -51.45 14.76 7.77
N ASP A 172 -51.23 14.93 9.05
CA ASP A 172 -50.13 15.73 9.62
C ASP A 172 -49.61 15.16 10.95
N MET A 173 -48.55 15.74 11.49
CA MET A 173 -47.96 15.30 12.75
C MET A 173 -48.89 15.52 13.96
N ALA A 174 -49.77 16.48 13.94
CA ALA A 174 -50.72 16.78 15.02
C ALA A 174 -51.81 15.68 15.09
N SER A 175 -52.17 15.08 13.97
CA SER A 175 -53.17 13.99 13.87
C SER A 175 -52.72 12.68 14.54
N LEU A 176 -51.43 12.53 14.84
CA LEU A 176 -50.87 11.38 15.57
C LEU A 176 -51.21 11.39 17.06
N LYS A 177 -51.83 12.43 17.59
CA LYS A 177 -52.20 12.54 19.02
C LYS A 177 -52.89 11.30 19.53
N ARG A 178 -52.36 10.73 20.65
CA ARG A 178 -52.84 9.48 21.30
C ARG A 178 -52.82 8.26 20.37
N ARG A 179 -51.92 8.23 19.38
CA ARG A 179 -51.76 7.10 18.49
C ARG A 179 -50.44 6.39 18.74
N THR A 180 -50.40 5.12 18.36
CA THR A 180 -49.16 4.33 18.35
C THR A 180 -48.58 4.37 16.93
N VAL A 181 -47.30 4.74 16.84
CA VAL A 181 -46.50 4.72 15.59
C VAL A 181 -45.56 3.52 15.66
N GLY A 182 -45.64 2.66 14.63
CA GLY A 182 -44.70 1.57 14.48
C GLY A 182 -43.37 2.08 13.92
N VAL A 183 -42.26 1.64 14.47
CA VAL A 183 -40.92 2.03 14.03
C VAL A 183 -40.22 0.81 13.43
N VAL A 184 -39.96 0.86 12.15
CA VAL A 184 -39.21 -0.19 11.46
C VAL A 184 -37.72 0.10 11.58
N GLY A 185 -36.96 -0.81 12.18
CA GLY A 185 -35.52 -0.64 12.41
C GLY A 185 -35.16 -0.32 13.86
N GLY A 186 -36.10 -0.30 14.75
CA GLY A 186 -35.93 -0.29 16.21
C GLY A 186 -34.93 0.74 16.72
N ALA A 187 -33.94 0.27 17.48
CA ALA A 187 -32.93 1.11 18.15
C ALA A 187 -32.15 2.04 17.16
N THR A 188 -32.00 1.65 15.90
CA THR A 188 -31.32 2.48 14.88
C THR A 188 -32.05 3.82 14.66
N ASN A 189 -33.37 3.88 14.85
CA ASN A 189 -34.17 5.08 14.65
C ASN A 189 -34.46 5.87 15.94
N ARG A 190 -33.88 5.47 17.07
CA ARG A 190 -34.14 6.09 18.39
C ARG A 190 -33.82 7.59 18.38
N THR A 191 -32.65 7.98 17.87
CA THR A 191 -32.24 9.38 17.81
C THR A 191 -33.21 10.23 17.00
N MET A 192 -33.70 9.72 15.87
CA MET A 192 -34.69 10.40 15.04
C MET A 192 -36.03 10.54 15.78
N ILE A 193 -36.48 9.52 16.46
CA ILE A 193 -37.70 9.55 17.28
C ILE A 193 -37.58 10.59 18.38
N ASP A 194 -36.45 10.67 19.07
CA ASP A 194 -36.21 11.66 20.12
C ASP A 194 -36.25 13.09 19.59
N VAL A 195 -35.66 13.32 18.40
CA VAL A 195 -35.70 14.61 17.74
C VAL A 195 -37.13 14.99 17.34
N LEU A 196 -37.89 14.08 16.71
CA LEU A 196 -39.30 14.32 16.35
C LEU A 196 -40.16 14.52 17.59
N THR A 197 -39.94 13.74 18.65
CA THR A 197 -40.68 13.86 19.93
C THR A 197 -40.45 15.22 20.58
N LYS A 198 -39.25 15.73 20.53
CA LYS A 198 -38.90 17.04 21.06
C LYS A 198 -39.51 18.18 20.23
N GLU A 199 -39.39 18.07 18.89
CA GLU A 199 -39.85 19.15 17.99
C GLU A 199 -41.37 19.32 18.01
N TYR A 200 -42.12 18.21 18.02
CA TYR A 200 -43.58 18.24 17.96
C TYR A 200 -44.27 17.98 19.31
N ASP A 201 -43.53 17.99 20.45
CA ASP A 201 -44.08 17.69 21.78
C ASP A 201 -44.90 16.37 21.81
N LEU A 202 -44.46 15.32 21.04
CA LEU A 202 -45.25 14.09 20.83
C LEU A 202 -45.49 13.34 22.14
N GLY A 203 -44.60 13.47 23.12
CA GLY A 203 -44.79 12.91 24.46
C GLY A 203 -45.99 13.51 25.15
N LYS A 204 -46.15 14.87 25.14
CA LYS A 204 -47.33 15.55 25.69
C LYS A 204 -48.61 15.25 24.89
N ALA A 205 -48.46 15.05 23.58
CA ALA A 205 -49.57 14.63 22.73
C ALA A 205 -50.01 13.16 22.97
N GLY A 206 -49.28 12.39 23.79
CA GLY A 206 -49.59 10.98 24.09
C GLY A 206 -49.32 10.04 22.92
N VAL A 207 -48.38 10.39 22.03
CA VAL A 207 -47.92 9.49 20.98
C VAL A 207 -47.00 8.44 21.59
N THR A 208 -47.18 7.18 21.19
CA THR A 208 -46.32 6.07 21.61
C THR A 208 -45.60 5.48 20.39
N PHE A 209 -44.36 5.09 20.58
CA PHE A 209 -43.57 4.43 19.57
C PHE A 209 -43.37 2.98 19.89
N LYS A 210 -43.60 2.07 18.92
CA LYS A 210 -43.44 0.63 19.07
C LYS A 210 -42.48 0.10 18.01
N ASP A 211 -41.41 -0.58 18.44
CA ASP A 211 -40.50 -1.23 17.52
C ASP A 211 -41.19 -2.39 16.80
N ILE A 212 -41.15 -2.41 15.49
CA ILE A 212 -41.75 -3.41 14.62
C ILE A 212 -40.68 -3.99 13.69
N ALA A 213 -40.58 -5.32 13.66
CA ALA A 213 -39.75 -5.97 12.65
C ALA A 213 -40.33 -5.74 11.25
N LEU A 214 -39.47 -5.62 10.24
CA LEU A 214 -39.89 -5.35 8.87
C LEU A 214 -40.93 -6.38 8.34
N GLY A 215 -40.72 -7.66 8.68
CA GLY A 215 -41.65 -8.73 8.29
C GLY A 215 -43.01 -8.67 8.98
N ASP A 216 -43.14 -8.02 10.15
CA ASP A 216 -44.38 -7.89 10.91
C ASP A 216 -45.11 -6.56 10.64
N ALA A 217 -44.48 -5.63 9.94
CA ALA A 217 -45.01 -4.29 9.73
C ALA A 217 -46.41 -4.31 9.02
N GLN A 218 -46.58 -5.15 8.02
CA GLN A 218 -47.88 -5.32 7.34
C GLN A 218 -48.97 -5.84 8.29
N LYS A 219 -48.66 -6.83 9.12
CA LYS A 219 -49.59 -7.40 10.10
C LYS A 219 -49.95 -6.38 11.19
N ALA A 220 -48.99 -5.62 11.70
CA ALA A 220 -49.22 -4.59 12.69
C ALA A 220 -50.17 -3.46 12.22
N ILE A 221 -50.09 -3.08 10.94
CA ILE A 221 -51.02 -2.14 10.31
C ILE A 221 -52.42 -2.78 10.15
N GLN A 222 -52.50 -3.99 9.63
CA GLN A 222 -53.78 -4.67 9.38
C GLN A 222 -54.53 -4.95 10.69
N SER A 223 -53.83 -5.30 11.74
CA SER A 223 -54.44 -5.52 13.07
C SER A 223 -54.76 -4.22 13.81
N LYS A 224 -54.45 -3.05 13.23
CA LYS A 224 -54.62 -1.72 13.84
C LYS A 224 -53.81 -1.55 15.13
N GLU A 225 -52.76 -2.32 15.29
CA GLU A 225 -51.82 -2.24 16.44
C GLU A 225 -51.06 -0.91 16.41
N VAL A 226 -50.76 -0.45 15.18
CA VAL A 226 -50.15 0.86 14.91
C VAL A 226 -50.99 1.66 13.93
N ALA A 227 -51.02 2.99 14.12
CA ALA A 227 -51.79 3.89 13.29
C ALA A 227 -50.99 4.39 12.06
N ALA A 228 -49.67 4.42 12.17
CA ALA A 228 -48.71 4.78 11.11
C ALA A 228 -47.39 4.02 11.33
N LEU A 229 -46.59 3.95 10.26
CA LEU A 229 -45.22 3.39 10.30
C LEU A 229 -44.21 4.49 10.00
N LEU A 230 -43.14 4.55 10.82
CA LEU A 230 -41.93 5.31 10.52
C LEU A 230 -40.91 4.34 9.93
N VAL A 231 -40.49 4.60 8.69
CA VAL A 231 -39.48 3.82 7.95
C VAL A 231 -38.40 4.78 7.44
N VAL A 232 -37.13 4.45 7.68
CA VAL A 232 -36.01 5.27 7.23
C VAL A 232 -35.16 4.44 6.23
N ILE A 233 -35.29 4.76 4.95
CA ILE A 233 -34.75 3.97 3.85
C ILE A 233 -34.24 4.83 2.70
N PRO A 234 -33.30 4.34 1.90
CA PRO A 234 -32.97 4.96 0.61
C PRO A 234 -34.16 4.88 -0.37
N LEU A 235 -34.38 5.96 -1.14
CA LEU A 235 -35.42 5.98 -2.17
C LEU A 235 -34.97 5.26 -3.46
N THR A 236 -34.74 3.96 -3.36
CA THR A 236 -34.46 3.10 -4.52
C THR A 236 -35.62 2.21 -4.80
N GLU A 237 -35.76 1.75 -6.04
CA GLU A 237 -36.90 0.93 -6.48
C GLU A 237 -37.13 -0.31 -5.61
N LYS A 238 -36.04 -0.92 -5.15
CA LYS A 238 -36.10 -2.05 -4.23
C LYS A 238 -36.85 -1.71 -2.94
N TYR A 239 -36.42 -0.63 -2.27
CA TYR A 239 -37.04 -0.20 -1.00
C TYR A 239 -38.43 0.38 -1.19
N LEU A 240 -38.66 1.09 -2.30
CA LEU A 240 -40.00 1.56 -2.67
C LEU A 240 -40.95 0.40 -2.91
N THR A 241 -40.53 -0.68 -3.57
CA THR A 241 -41.31 -1.91 -3.74
C THR A 241 -41.63 -2.57 -2.40
N LEU A 242 -40.67 -2.59 -1.49
CA LEU A 242 -40.86 -3.12 -0.14
C LEU A 242 -41.92 -2.31 0.63
N VAL A 243 -41.84 -0.97 0.59
CA VAL A 243 -42.85 -0.08 1.19
C VAL A 243 -44.24 -0.26 0.56
N ARG A 244 -44.30 -0.34 -0.78
CA ARG A 244 -45.56 -0.65 -1.48
C ARG A 244 -46.17 -1.96 -1.01
N GLY A 245 -45.35 -2.98 -0.73
CA GLY A 245 -45.79 -4.29 -0.24
C GLY A 245 -46.35 -4.28 1.19
N LEU A 246 -46.10 -3.24 1.99
CA LEU A 246 -46.68 -3.11 3.33
C LEU A 246 -48.20 -2.88 3.33
N PHE A 247 -48.75 -2.42 2.21
CA PHE A 247 -50.16 -2.04 2.08
C PHE A 247 -50.84 -2.92 1.05
N PRO A 248 -52.17 -3.24 1.28
CA PRO A 248 -52.93 -4.05 0.31
C PRO A 248 -52.98 -3.36 -1.05
N GLN A 249 -52.58 -4.07 -2.11
CA GLN A 249 -52.58 -3.55 -3.48
C GLN A 249 -54.00 -3.29 -4.01
N ASN A 250 -54.99 -3.96 -3.44
CA ASN A 250 -56.40 -3.87 -3.86
C ASN A 250 -57.21 -2.83 -3.08
N ALA A 251 -56.53 -2.00 -2.24
CA ALA A 251 -57.23 -0.95 -1.53
C ALA A 251 -57.71 0.14 -2.49
N LYS A 252 -59.02 0.53 -2.36
CA LYS A 252 -59.61 1.63 -3.15
C LYS A 252 -58.94 2.97 -2.84
N ALA A 253 -58.37 3.12 -1.64
CA ALA A 253 -57.62 4.31 -1.20
C ALA A 253 -56.11 4.06 -1.23
N THR A 254 -55.35 5.12 -1.34
CA THR A 254 -53.86 5.11 -1.30
C THR A 254 -53.35 5.25 0.14
N PRO A 255 -52.15 4.72 0.45
CA PRO A 255 -51.52 5.05 1.71
C PRO A 255 -51.25 6.56 1.75
N VAL A 256 -51.27 7.15 2.96
CA VAL A 256 -51.06 8.58 3.20
C VAL A 256 -49.64 8.75 3.74
N LEU A 257 -48.85 9.57 3.09
CA LEU A 257 -47.56 10.02 3.61
C LEU A 257 -47.79 11.27 4.46
N ILE A 258 -47.25 11.27 5.68
CA ILE A 258 -47.35 12.40 6.63
C ILE A 258 -46.07 13.24 6.54
N ALA A 259 -46.26 14.53 6.24
CA ALA A 259 -45.14 15.46 6.15
C ALA A 259 -44.48 15.73 7.52
N ILE A 260 -43.17 15.97 7.51
CA ILE A 260 -42.40 16.51 8.64
C ILE A 260 -42.10 17.98 8.32
N GLU A 261 -43.11 18.85 8.45
CA GLU A 261 -43.04 20.25 8.00
C GLU A 261 -41.91 21.04 8.66
N SER A 262 -41.57 20.72 9.93
CA SER A 262 -40.42 21.33 10.64
C SER A 262 -39.05 20.75 10.24
N ALA A 263 -38.95 19.99 9.17
CA ALA A 263 -37.68 19.34 8.76
C ALA A 263 -36.54 20.36 8.61
N GLY A 264 -36.82 21.56 8.08
CA GLY A 264 -35.83 22.65 7.99
C GLY A 264 -35.34 23.15 9.34
N ALA A 265 -36.24 23.32 10.32
CA ALA A 265 -35.88 23.70 11.69
C ALA A 265 -35.10 22.62 12.41
N ILE A 266 -35.49 21.35 12.23
CA ILE A 266 -34.76 20.19 12.77
C ILE A 266 -33.34 20.14 12.19
N ALA A 267 -33.17 20.32 10.89
CA ALA A 267 -31.88 20.29 10.21
C ALA A 267 -30.92 21.40 10.74
N GLN A 268 -31.44 22.57 11.05
CA GLN A 268 -30.66 23.65 11.67
C GLN A 268 -30.16 23.32 13.07
N ASN A 269 -31.00 22.63 13.86
CA ASN A 269 -30.70 22.27 15.24
C ASN A 269 -29.90 20.96 15.38
N SER A 270 -30.03 20.07 14.40
CA SER A 270 -29.41 18.73 14.38
C SER A 270 -28.77 18.45 13.04
N ARG A 271 -27.51 18.78 12.91
CA ARG A 271 -26.73 18.70 11.65
C ARG A 271 -26.64 17.30 11.02
N ALA A 272 -27.05 16.25 11.77
CA ALA A 272 -27.12 14.90 11.22
C ALA A 272 -28.26 14.74 10.20
N TYR A 273 -29.21 15.63 10.20
CA TYR A 273 -30.39 15.62 9.34
C TYR A 273 -30.39 16.76 8.34
N GLU A 274 -31.03 16.52 7.21
CA GLU A 274 -31.27 17.49 6.16
C GLU A 274 -32.78 17.53 5.86
N SER A 275 -33.32 18.72 5.51
CA SER A 275 -34.66 18.83 4.95
C SER A 275 -34.63 18.30 3.51
N PHE A 276 -35.61 17.50 3.17
CA PHE A 276 -35.70 16.89 1.85
C PHE A 276 -37.18 16.80 1.40
N ASP A 277 -37.42 17.14 0.13
CA ASP A 277 -38.74 17.02 -0.46
C ASP A 277 -38.82 15.73 -1.27
N VAL A 278 -39.70 14.80 -0.83
CA VAL A 278 -40.00 13.58 -1.58
C VAL A 278 -40.89 13.96 -2.76
N PRO A 279 -40.46 13.73 -4.01
CA PRO A 279 -41.18 14.16 -5.18
C PRO A 279 -42.57 13.48 -5.28
N LYS A 280 -43.55 14.21 -5.80
CA LYS A 280 -44.87 13.70 -6.18
C LYS A 280 -44.74 12.39 -6.96
N GLY A 281 -45.54 11.40 -6.56
CA GLY A 281 -45.59 10.13 -7.26
C GLY A 281 -44.46 9.16 -6.98
N THR A 282 -43.55 9.45 -6.06
CA THR A 282 -42.39 8.59 -5.73
C THR A 282 -42.75 7.15 -5.37
N LEU A 283 -43.82 6.93 -4.58
CA LEU A 283 -44.29 5.56 -4.26
C LEU A 283 -45.17 5.00 -5.38
N ARG A 284 -45.99 5.81 -6.02
CA ARG A 284 -46.89 5.40 -7.10
C ARG A 284 -47.22 6.59 -7.99
N GLY A 285 -47.20 6.40 -9.32
CA GLY A 285 -47.45 7.47 -10.28
C GLY A 285 -48.94 7.74 -10.57
N ALA A 286 -49.83 6.71 -10.44
CA ALA A 286 -51.26 6.88 -10.77
C ALA A 286 -52.16 6.02 -9.87
N PRO A 287 -53.02 6.61 -9.01
CA PRO A 287 -52.93 8.00 -8.59
C PRO A 287 -51.60 8.29 -7.87
N PRO A 288 -51.08 9.50 -7.96
CA PRO A 288 -49.73 9.79 -7.41
C PRO A 288 -49.73 9.65 -5.88
N VAL A 289 -48.61 9.13 -5.37
CA VAL A 289 -48.33 9.01 -3.93
C VAL A 289 -46.85 9.37 -3.71
N PRO A 290 -46.56 10.43 -2.99
CA PRO A 290 -47.50 11.45 -2.49
C PRO A 290 -48.20 12.19 -3.64
N ASP A 291 -49.30 12.84 -3.34
CA ASP A 291 -50.11 13.61 -4.31
C ASP A 291 -49.50 14.96 -4.66
N ASP A 292 -48.59 15.47 -3.83
CA ASP A 292 -47.74 16.60 -4.06
C ASP A 292 -46.34 16.36 -3.44
N ASP A 293 -45.39 17.25 -3.70
CA ASP A 293 -44.07 17.15 -3.06
C ASP A 293 -44.18 17.21 -1.53
N LEU A 294 -43.51 16.30 -0.85
CA LEU A 294 -43.71 16.11 0.59
C LEU A 294 -42.40 16.33 1.36
N THR A 295 -42.38 17.39 2.19
CA THR A 295 -41.23 17.71 3.02
C THR A 295 -41.05 16.70 4.15
N THR A 296 -39.81 16.20 4.31
CA THR A 296 -39.43 15.23 5.32
C THR A 296 -37.95 15.36 5.68
N LEU A 297 -37.48 14.48 6.56
CA LEU A 297 -36.07 14.39 6.96
C LEU A 297 -35.31 13.40 6.10
N ARG A 298 -34.08 13.79 5.76
CA ARG A 298 -33.08 12.93 5.13
C ARG A 298 -31.87 12.80 6.04
N VAL A 299 -31.25 11.63 6.06
CA VAL A 299 -30.01 11.37 6.78
C VAL A 299 -29.02 10.67 5.86
N THR A 300 -27.76 11.06 5.94
CA THR A 300 -26.71 10.53 5.06
C THR A 300 -26.06 9.29 5.66
N LEU A 301 -25.85 8.27 4.82
CA LEU A 301 -25.04 7.11 5.13
C LEU A 301 -23.61 7.34 4.60
N TYR A 302 -22.65 7.21 5.49
CA TYR A 302 -21.23 7.40 5.19
C TYR A 302 -20.48 6.09 5.30
N LEU A 303 -19.53 5.86 4.39
CA LEU A 303 -18.39 5.04 4.70
C LEU A 303 -17.42 5.92 5.50
N VAL A 304 -17.11 5.46 6.71
CA VAL A 304 -16.18 6.18 7.60
C VAL A 304 -14.92 5.39 7.83
N ALA A 305 -13.83 6.11 8.03
CA ALA A 305 -12.55 5.59 8.45
C ALA A 305 -12.18 6.17 9.82
N ARG A 306 -11.31 5.48 10.56
CA ARG A 306 -10.75 6.02 11.79
C ARG A 306 -9.81 7.18 11.50
N LYS A 307 -9.84 8.20 12.34
CA LYS A 307 -8.93 9.37 12.27
C LYS A 307 -7.44 9.01 12.20
N LYS A 308 -7.05 7.86 12.77
CA LYS A 308 -5.67 7.40 12.84
C LYS A 308 -5.22 6.58 11.62
N LEU A 309 -6.11 6.32 10.67
CA LEU A 309 -5.75 5.56 9.47
C LEU A 309 -4.79 6.40 8.61
N ASP A 310 -3.84 5.73 7.96
CA ASP A 310 -2.85 6.40 7.11
C ASP A 310 -3.52 7.12 5.94
N ASN A 311 -3.09 8.35 5.65
CA ASN A 311 -3.67 9.18 4.61
C ASN A 311 -3.54 8.56 3.22
N ASN A 312 -2.37 8.01 2.88
CA ASN A 312 -2.12 7.40 1.56
C ASN A 312 -2.96 6.14 1.36
N LEU A 313 -3.14 5.36 2.45
CA LEU A 313 -3.99 4.19 2.46
C LEU A 313 -5.46 4.56 2.20
N VAL A 314 -5.97 5.62 2.86
CA VAL A 314 -7.35 6.09 2.65
C VAL A 314 -7.51 6.74 1.28
N THR A 315 -6.51 7.46 0.76
CA THR A 315 -6.52 7.96 -0.63
C THR A 315 -6.65 6.81 -1.63
N SER A 316 -5.83 5.77 -1.45
CA SER A 316 -5.85 4.58 -2.31
C SER A 316 -7.17 3.81 -2.21
N LEU A 317 -7.72 3.69 -0.99
CA LEU A 317 -9.04 3.11 -0.74
C LEU A 317 -10.13 3.90 -1.47
N THR A 318 -10.16 5.22 -1.29
CA THR A 318 -11.19 6.10 -1.88
C THR A 318 -11.15 6.01 -3.41
N LYS A 319 -9.96 6.08 -4.01
CA LYS A 319 -9.80 5.92 -5.46
C LYS A 319 -10.32 4.56 -5.93
N SER A 320 -9.89 3.49 -5.28
CA SER A 320 -10.30 2.13 -5.64
C SER A 320 -11.81 1.89 -5.49
N LEU A 321 -12.44 2.51 -4.47
CA LEU A 321 -13.90 2.48 -4.28
C LEU A 321 -14.64 3.19 -5.41
N LEU A 322 -14.16 4.38 -5.82
CA LEU A 322 -14.78 5.14 -6.92
C LEU A 322 -14.62 4.41 -8.27
N ASP A 323 -13.51 3.73 -8.49
CA ASP A 323 -13.28 2.90 -9.68
C ASP A 323 -14.22 1.66 -9.65
N ALA A 324 -14.29 0.94 -8.52
CA ALA A 324 -15.19 -0.19 -8.35
C ALA A 324 -16.66 0.21 -8.48
N ARG A 325 -17.08 1.39 -7.97
CA ARG A 325 -18.40 1.96 -8.18
C ARG A 325 -18.75 2.04 -9.66
N ARG A 326 -17.84 2.62 -10.46
CA ARG A 326 -18.07 2.80 -11.91
C ARG A 326 -18.36 1.48 -12.61
N ASP A 327 -17.63 0.43 -12.23
CA ASP A 327 -17.76 -0.88 -12.83
C ASP A 327 -19.04 -1.62 -12.38
N LEU A 328 -19.45 -1.42 -11.13
CA LEU A 328 -20.57 -2.15 -10.52
C LEU A 328 -21.91 -1.42 -10.61
N THR A 329 -21.97 -0.15 -11.05
CA THR A 329 -23.23 0.63 -11.09
C THR A 329 -24.29 -0.03 -11.96
N GLY A 330 -23.90 -0.75 -13.02
CA GLY A 330 -24.83 -1.48 -13.89
C GLY A 330 -25.52 -2.66 -13.19
N GLU A 331 -24.83 -3.31 -12.26
CA GLU A 331 -25.35 -4.44 -11.49
C GLU A 331 -26.04 -4.01 -10.18
N LEU A 332 -25.53 -2.94 -9.57
CA LEU A 332 -25.97 -2.41 -8.30
C LEU A 332 -26.32 -0.91 -8.43
N PRO A 333 -27.55 -0.57 -8.88
CA PRO A 333 -27.95 0.82 -9.15
C PRO A 333 -27.82 1.76 -7.95
N ILE A 334 -27.88 1.26 -6.72
CA ILE A 334 -27.71 2.06 -5.50
C ILE A 334 -26.32 2.73 -5.45
N LEU A 335 -25.31 2.14 -6.09
CA LEU A 335 -23.96 2.70 -6.17
C LEU A 335 -23.92 4.01 -6.98
N ALA A 336 -24.93 4.32 -7.76
CA ALA A 336 -25.06 5.64 -8.39
C ALA A 336 -25.16 6.79 -7.38
N GLN A 337 -25.64 6.52 -6.17
CA GLN A 337 -25.75 7.50 -5.08
C GLN A 337 -24.40 7.75 -4.36
N VAL A 338 -23.42 6.89 -4.56
CA VAL A 338 -22.09 7.08 -3.94
C VAL A 338 -21.48 8.37 -4.47
N ALA A 339 -21.13 9.27 -3.56
CA ALA A 339 -20.62 10.61 -3.88
C ALA A 339 -19.51 11.04 -2.93
N ALA A 340 -18.82 12.12 -3.29
CA ALA A 340 -17.91 12.79 -2.37
C ALA A 340 -18.70 13.34 -1.19
N PRO A 341 -18.21 13.20 0.05
CA PRO A 341 -18.77 13.93 1.19
C PRO A 341 -18.48 15.44 1.05
N ASP A 342 -19.24 16.23 1.79
CA ASP A 342 -18.97 17.67 1.89
C ASP A 342 -17.58 17.89 2.52
N THR A 343 -16.71 18.57 1.79
CA THR A 343 -15.33 18.86 2.22
C THR A 343 -15.21 20.15 3.02
N ASP A 344 -16.32 20.83 3.34
CA ASP A 344 -16.30 22.02 4.22
C ASP A 344 -15.74 21.62 5.60
N PRO A 345 -14.81 22.40 6.17
CA PRO A 345 -14.28 22.16 7.53
C PRO A 345 -15.36 22.13 8.61
N ASN A 346 -16.51 22.78 8.37
CA ASN A 346 -17.66 22.81 9.25
C ASN A 346 -18.71 21.73 8.94
N ALA A 347 -18.44 20.81 8.01
CA ALA A 347 -19.35 19.69 7.72
C ALA A 347 -19.67 18.91 9.00
N TYR A 348 -20.85 18.30 9.05
CA TYR A 348 -21.30 17.52 10.21
C TYR A 348 -20.28 16.43 10.57
N LEU A 349 -19.80 15.69 9.60
CA LEU A 349 -18.77 14.68 9.75
C LEU A 349 -17.54 15.10 8.93
N PRO A 350 -16.40 15.41 9.58
CA PRO A 350 -15.19 15.81 8.87
C PRO A 350 -14.73 14.74 7.88
N VAL A 351 -14.27 15.17 6.72
CA VAL A 351 -13.71 14.25 5.73
C VAL A 351 -12.31 13.80 6.15
N HIS A 352 -11.98 12.53 5.92
CA HIS A 352 -10.63 12.02 6.16
C HIS A 352 -9.61 12.74 5.25
N PRO A 353 -8.46 13.21 5.78
CA PRO A 353 -7.50 13.97 4.98
C PRO A 353 -7.06 13.27 3.70
N GLY A 354 -6.89 11.94 3.75
CA GLY A 354 -6.57 11.14 2.57
C GLY A 354 -7.68 11.14 1.51
N ALA A 355 -8.95 11.12 1.92
CA ALA A 355 -10.08 11.22 1.00
C ALA A 355 -10.23 12.65 0.46
N ALA A 356 -10.11 13.65 1.33
CA ALA A 356 -10.15 15.06 0.95
C ALA A 356 -9.06 15.42 -0.08
N ALA A 357 -7.84 14.88 0.08
CA ALA A 357 -6.75 15.07 -0.88
C ALA A 357 -7.13 14.58 -2.28
N LEU A 358 -7.84 13.44 -2.38
CA LEU A 358 -8.32 12.93 -3.66
C LEU A 358 -9.39 13.84 -4.27
N TYR A 359 -10.38 14.27 -3.49
CA TYR A 359 -11.49 15.10 -3.97
C TYR A 359 -11.03 16.50 -4.37
N ASN A 360 -10.07 17.07 -3.65
CA ASN A 360 -9.51 18.40 -3.92
C ASN A 360 -8.42 18.38 -5.00
N GLY A 361 -8.06 17.21 -5.55
CA GLY A 361 -6.97 17.08 -6.53
C GLY A 361 -5.58 17.39 -5.96
N THR A 362 -5.44 17.41 -4.64
CA THR A 362 -4.17 17.65 -3.93
C THR A 362 -3.45 16.35 -3.57
N THR A 363 -3.77 15.26 -4.29
CA THR A 363 -3.03 14.02 -4.15
C THR A 363 -1.57 14.25 -4.44
N GLN A 364 -0.70 13.67 -3.60
CA GLN A 364 0.73 13.79 -3.76
C GLN A 364 1.13 13.51 -5.22
N SER A 365 1.89 14.44 -5.81
CA SER A 365 2.41 14.29 -7.15
C SER A 365 3.27 13.03 -7.23
N PHE A 366 3.35 12.42 -8.42
CA PHE A 366 4.29 11.32 -8.69
C PHE A 366 5.71 11.63 -8.19
N LEU A 367 6.13 12.90 -8.28
CA LEU A 367 7.42 13.36 -7.78
C LEU A 367 7.51 13.36 -6.25
N ASP A 368 6.41 13.60 -5.53
CA ASP A 368 6.40 13.57 -4.07
C ASP A 368 6.43 12.12 -3.55
N GLU A 369 5.73 11.22 -4.23
CA GLU A 369 5.71 9.80 -3.89
C GLU A 369 7.03 9.10 -4.27
N TRP A 370 7.59 9.43 -5.43
CA TRP A 370 8.79 8.81 -5.98
C TRP A 370 10.06 9.65 -5.84
N GLY A 371 9.97 10.86 -5.29
CA GLY A 371 11.10 11.77 -5.13
C GLY A 371 12.28 11.11 -4.42
N ASN A 372 12.04 10.45 -3.30
CA ASN A 372 13.06 9.70 -2.58
C ASN A 372 13.63 8.54 -3.40
N ALA A 373 12.79 7.83 -4.16
CA ALA A 373 13.23 6.76 -5.05
C ALA A 373 14.07 7.31 -6.21
N ILE A 374 13.66 8.43 -6.80
CA ILE A 374 14.39 9.11 -7.88
C ILE A 374 15.77 9.56 -7.39
N TYR A 375 15.88 10.10 -6.17
CA TYR A 375 17.16 10.48 -5.57
C TYR A 375 18.02 9.29 -5.18
N LEU A 376 17.43 8.19 -4.71
CA LEU A 376 18.15 6.97 -4.33
C LEU A 376 18.57 6.14 -5.55
N THR A 377 17.87 6.22 -6.66
CA THR A 377 18.14 5.41 -7.87
C THR A 377 19.57 5.60 -8.42
N PRO A 378 20.12 6.83 -8.58
CA PRO A 378 21.50 7.01 -9.01
C PRO A 378 22.51 6.43 -8.02
N MET A 379 22.23 6.52 -6.71
CA MET A 379 23.10 5.97 -5.68
C MET A 379 23.11 4.43 -5.71
N ILE A 380 21.96 3.82 -5.90
CA ILE A 380 21.83 2.35 -6.04
C ILE A 380 22.48 1.89 -7.34
N LEU A 381 22.26 2.60 -8.45
CA LEU A 381 22.89 2.29 -9.74
C LEU A 381 24.42 2.46 -9.70
N GLY A 382 24.92 3.50 -9.02
CA GLY A 382 26.34 3.69 -8.78
C GLY A 382 26.95 2.58 -7.94
N GLY A 383 26.27 2.16 -6.87
CA GLY A 383 26.65 1.00 -6.07
C GLY A 383 26.68 -0.29 -6.89
N LEU A 384 25.63 -0.53 -7.70
CA LEU A 384 25.55 -1.68 -8.58
C LEU A 384 26.68 -1.68 -9.63
N ALA A 385 26.95 -0.53 -10.25
CA ALA A 385 28.05 -0.38 -11.20
C ALA A 385 29.41 -0.67 -10.55
N THR A 386 29.62 -0.22 -9.31
CA THR A 386 30.84 -0.51 -8.55
C THR A 386 30.97 -2.00 -8.25
N VAL A 387 29.88 -2.68 -7.86
CA VAL A 387 29.89 -4.13 -7.63
C VAL A 387 30.16 -4.90 -8.93
N LEU A 388 29.56 -4.46 -10.05
CA LEU A 388 29.80 -5.05 -11.37
C LEU A 388 31.25 -4.87 -11.81
N ALA A 389 31.82 -3.67 -11.63
CA ALA A 389 33.24 -3.41 -11.93
C ALA A 389 34.17 -4.25 -11.06
N ALA A 390 33.87 -4.40 -9.76
CA ALA A 390 34.61 -5.28 -8.87
C ALA A 390 34.48 -6.76 -9.28
N ALA A 391 33.28 -7.19 -9.66
CA ALA A 391 33.04 -8.54 -10.17
C ALA A 391 33.81 -8.79 -11.48
N TRP A 392 33.81 -7.82 -12.39
CA TRP A 392 34.58 -7.88 -13.66
C TRP A 392 36.07 -8.03 -13.39
N LYS A 393 36.63 -7.22 -12.49
CA LYS A 393 38.02 -7.31 -12.04
C LYS A 393 38.32 -8.66 -11.35
N PHE A 394 37.41 -9.15 -10.54
CA PHE A 394 37.53 -10.44 -9.85
C PHE A 394 37.53 -11.64 -10.84
N LEU A 395 36.71 -11.58 -11.88
CA LEU A 395 36.65 -12.60 -12.94
C LEU A 395 37.92 -12.61 -13.79
N GLY A 396 38.73 -11.54 -13.75
CA GLY A 396 39.97 -11.45 -14.50
C GLY A 396 39.77 -11.26 -16.00
N VAL A 397 38.59 -10.85 -16.43
CA VAL A 397 38.29 -10.52 -17.83
C VAL A 397 39.06 -9.25 -18.17
N GLY A 398 39.99 -9.33 -19.14
CA GLY A 398 40.77 -8.18 -19.60
C GLY A 398 41.96 -7.81 -18.69
N LYS A 399 42.63 -8.78 -18.04
CA LYS A 399 43.94 -8.48 -17.42
C LYS A 399 44.91 -8.11 -18.53
N PRO A 400 45.38 -6.85 -18.58
CA PRO A 400 46.55 -6.54 -19.37
C PRO A 400 47.71 -7.41 -18.85
N GLN A 401 48.56 -7.89 -19.74
CA GLN A 401 49.81 -8.56 -19.32
C GLN A 401 50.60 -7.56 -18.49
N THR A 402 50.67 -7.80 -17.17
CA THR A 402 51.50 -6.93 -16.32
C THR A 402 52.94 -6.98 -16.82
N ARG A 403 53.69 -5.90 -16.59
CA ARG A 403 55.12 -5.77 -16.96
C ARG A 403 55.94 -7.01 -16.59
N GLU A 404 55.66 -7.60 -15.41
CA GLU A 404 56.36 -8.82 -14.94
C GLU A 404 55.99 -10.02 -15.78
N ALA A 405 54.69 -10.19 -16.15
CA ALA A 405 54.26 -11.32 -16.98
C ALA A 405 54.81 -11.24 -18.41
N ALA A 406 54.89 -10.01 -18.95
CA ALA A 406 55.49 -9.79 -20.27
C ALA A 406 56.99 -10.07 -20.28
N LEU A 407 57.72 -9.63 -19.24
CA LEU A 407 59.15 -9.96 -19.08
C LEU A 407 59.40 -11.47 -18.94
N ASP A 408 58.57 -12.15 -18.18
CA ASP A 408 58.71 -13.62 -17.98
C ASP A 408 58.42 -14.38 -19.27
N SER A 409 57.42 -13.91 -20.06
CA SER A 409 57.16 -14.40 -21.39
C SER A 409 58.33 -14.24 -22.32
N LEU A 410 58.94 -13.03 -22.37
CA LEU A 410 60.10 -12.76 -23.23
C LEU A 410 61.34 -13.51 -22.83
N TYR A 411 61.55 -13.76 -21.49
CA TYR A 411 62.60 -14.64 -21.01
C TYR A 411 62.40 -16.08 -21.46
N THR A 412 61.20 -16.55 -21.42
CA THR A 412 60.82 -17.93 -21.84
C THR A 412 61.06 -18.10 -23.33
N VAL A 413 60.60 -17.12 -24.12
CA VAL A 413 60.84 -17.08 -25.58
C VAL A 413 62.34 -17.04 -25.90
N GLY A 414 63.14 -16.26 -25.19
CA GLY A 414 64.60 -16.24 -25.38
C GLY A 414 65.28 -17.57 -25.04
N ARG A 415 64.68 -18.42 -24.21
CA ARG A 415 65.13 -19.78 -23.95
C ARG A 415 64.76 -20.74 -25.09
N ARG A 416 63.55 -20.55 -25.68
CA ARG A 416 63.07 -21.33 -26.83
C ARG A 416 63.91 -21.09 -28.08
N ILE A 417 64.27 -19.82 -28.36
CA ILE A 417 65.16 -19.47 -29.50
C ILE A 417 66.45 -20.29 -29.47
N ARG A 418 67.09 -20.40 -28.28
CA ARG A 418 68.34 -21.19 -28.15
C ARG A 418 68.20 -22.67 -28.36
N LYS A 419 66.96 -23.20 -28.28
CA LYS A 419 66.61 -24.64 -28.43
C LYS A 419 65.99 -24.95 -29.78
N ALA A 420 65.62 -23.97 -30.57
CA ALA A 420 64.97 -24.18 -31.86
C ALA A 420 65.86 -24.98 -32.81
N ASP A 421 65.31 -26.05 -33.38
CA ASP A 421 66.02 -27.00 -34.23
C ASP A 421 65.81 -26.79 -35.71
N ASN A 422 64.87 -25.91 -36.12
CA ASN A 422 64.55 -25.59 -37.50
C ASN A 422 64.15 -24.14 -37.73
N GLU A 423 64.15 -23.66 -38.97
CA GLU A 423 63.82 -22.31 -39.40
C GLU A 423 62.36 -21.98 -39.12
N SER A 424 61.44 -22.92 -39.37
CA SER A 424 59.98 -22.71 -39.16
C SER A 424 59.64 -22.43 -37.72
N GLU A 425 60.36 -23.06 -36.76
CA GLU A 425 60.18 -22.82 -35.33
C GLU A 425 60.70 -21.43 -34.90
N LEU A 426 61.75 -20.96 -35.55
CA LEU A 426 62.25 -19.59 -35.35
C LEU A 426 61.32 -18.54 -35.90
N GLU A 427 60.64 -18.76 -37.01
CA GLU A 427 59.60 -17.86 -37.56
C GLU A 427 58.41 -17.76 -36.63
N GLU A 428 57.92 -18.89 -36.13
CA GLU A 428 56.79 -18.91 -35.15
C GLU A 428 57.13 -18.17 -33.86
N ILE A 429 58.36 -18.30 -33.37
CA ILE A 429 58.86 -17.58 -32.20
C ILE A 429 59.01 -16.08 -32.48
N GLU A 430 59.40 -15.69 -33.69
CA GLU A 430 59.50 -14.28 -34.11
C GLU A 430 58.12 -13.60 -34.14
N ASP A 431 57.11 -14.26 -34.67
CA ASP A 431 55.73 -13.81 -34.65
C ASP A 431 55.21 -13.64 -33.23
N GLU A 432 55.46 -14.59 -32.30
CA GLU A 432 55.07 -14.51 -30.89
C GLU A 432 55.74 -13.29 -30.20
N ILE A 433 56.98 -13.02 -30.46
CA ILE A 433 57.74 -11.86 -29.95
C ILE A 433 57.08 -10.58 -30.45
N ASP A 434 56.79 -10.49 -31.73
CA ASP A 434 56.16 -9.30 -32.34
C ASP A 434 54.78 -9.01 -31.75
N GLU A 435 53.98 -10.05 -31.45
CA GLU A 435 52.68 -9.91 -30.82
C GLU A 435 52.84 -9.35 -29.40
N ILE A 436 53.74 -9.88 -28.58
CA ILE A 436 54.02 -9.39 -27.23
C ILE A 436 54.50 -7.93 -27.24
N LEU A 437 55.42 -7.60 -28.15
CA LEU A 437 55.96 -6.26 -28.28
C LEU A 437 54.90 -5.24 -28.76
N ARG A 438 54.02 -5.62 -29.70
CA ARG A 438 52.88 -4.79 -30.11
C ARG A 438 51.92 -4.52 -29.00
N ALA A 439 51.55 -5.56 -28.20
CA ALA A 439 50.67 -5.43 -27.04
C ALA A 439 51.28 -4.46 -26.01
N GLN A 440 52.58 -4.58 -25.72
CA GLN A 440 53.24 -3.71 -24.74
C GLN A 440 53.39 -2.26 -25.24
N ARG A 441 53.65 -2.05 -26.54
CA ARG A 441 53.66 -0.69 -27.14
C ARG A 441 52.27 -0.03 -27.09
N ALA A 442 51.21 -0.79 -27.32
CA ALA A 442 49.85 -0.29 -27.23
C ALA A 442 49.49 0.15 -25.81
N MET A 443 49.91 -0.60 -24.78
CA MET A 443 49.76 -0.20 -23.39
C MET A 443 50.56 1.03 -23.00
N ALA A 444 51.83 1.11 -23.42
CA ALA A 444 52.69 2.25 -23.19
C ALA A 444 52.18 3.55 -23.83
N SER A 445 51.55 3.45 -25.02
CA SER A 445 50.92 4.60 -25.68
C SER A 445 49.60 5.03 -25.04
N GLY A 446 48.94 4.14 -24.29
CA GLY A 446 47.72 4.41 -23.48
C GLY A 446 47.97 5.04 -22.14
N GLY A 447 49.22 5.23 -21.70
CA GLY A 447 49.57 5.80 -20.40
C GLY A 447 49.35 4.84 -19.21
N ASP A 448 49.41 3.53 -19.48
CA ASP A 448 49.27 2.50 -18.43
C ASP A 448 50.60 2.37 -17.64
N ASP A 449 50.56 2.61 -16.33
CA ASP A 449 51.72 2.52 -15.43
C ASP A 449 52.29 1.09 -15.32
N ASP A 450 51.53 0.08 -15.74
CA ASP A 450 51.94 -1.33 -15.80
C ASP A 450 52.65 -1.70 -17.12
N ALA A 451 52.76 -0.78 -18.09
CA ALA A 451 53.46 -1.01 -19.34
C ALA A 451 54.97 -1.01 -19.17
N MET A 452 55.66 -1.77 -19.99
CA MET A 452 57.12 -1.71 -20.06
C MET A 452 57.58 -0.36 -20.60
N ASP A 453 58.64 0.23 -20.00
CA ASP A 453 59.25 1.42 -20.54
C ASP A 453 59.80 1.19 -21.98
N VAL A 454 59.58 2.17 -22.85
CA VAL A 454 59.90 2.10 -24.28
C VAL A 454 61.39 1.78 -24.49
N ALA A 455 62.27 2.29 -23.61
CA ALA A 455 63.69 1.99 -23.66
C ALA A 455 63.97 0.49 -23.38
N THR A 456 63.31 -0.05 -22.38
CA THR A 456 63.42 -1.48 -21.97
C THR A 456 62.88 -2.38 -23.09
N LEU A 457 61.71 -2.02 -23.71
CA LEU A 457 61.14 -2.71 -24.86
C LEU A 457 62.09 -2.79 -26.04
N ASN A 458 62.73 -1.66 -26.40
CA ASN A 458 63.65 -1.58 -27.53
C ASN A 458 64.93 -2.42 -27.29
N VAL A 459 65.48 -2.33 -26.06
CA VAL A 459 66.67 -3.14 -25.67
C VAL A 459 66.35 -4.62 -25.71
N THR A 460 65.21 -5.03 -25.20
CA THR A 460 64.78 -6.43 -25.15
C THR A 460 64.50 -6.98 -26.55
N ALA A 461 63.81 -6.21 -27.40
CA ALA A 461 63.56 -6.55 -28.81
C ALA A 461 64.86 -6.75 -29.58
N HIS A 462 65.81 -5.79 -29.47
CA HIS A 462 67.10 -5.90 -30.13
C HIS A 462 67.92 -7.13 -29.68
N ARG A 463 67.91 -7.46 -28.38
CA ARG A 463 68.56 -8.64 -27.86
C ARG A 463 67.96 -9.95 -28.37
N LEU A 464 66.63 -10.02 -28.47
CA LEU A 464 65.92 -11.19 -28.97
C LEU A 464 66.20 -11.37 -30.48
N GLN A 465 66.16 -10.31 -31.26
CA GLN A 465 66.51 -10.33 -32.70
C GLN A 465 67.93 -10.79 -32.93
N THR A 466 68.92 -10.33 -32.13
CA THR A 466 70.29 -10.82 -32.21
C THR A 466 70.38 -12.33 -31.93
N LEU A 467 69.65 -12.83 -30.88
CA LEU A 467 69.59 -14.24 -30.56
C LEU A 467 69.00 -15.08 -31.68
N ILE A 468 67.97 -14.60 -32.35
CA ILE A 468 67.38 -15.25 -33.53
C ILE A 468 68.39 -15.33 -34.69
N HIS A 469 69.04 -14.19 -34.97
CA HIS A 469 70.06 -14.12 -36.01
C HIS A 469 71.23 -15.11 -35.78
N ASP A 470 71.80 -15.09 -34.58
CA ASP A 470 72.85 -16.01 -34.18
C ASP A 470 72.41 -17.49 -34.32
N ARG A 471 71.13 -17.79 -33.94
CA ARG A 471 70.63 -19.16 -34.05
C ARG A 471 70.40 -19.58 -35.52
N ARG A 472 69.90 -18.67 -36.37
CA ARG A 472 69.79 -18.87 -37.83
C ARG A 472 71.14 -19.18 -38.45
N GLU A 473 72.21 -18.41 -38.14
CA GLU A 473 73.55 -18.70 -38.63
C GLU A 473 74.09 -20.07 -38.22
N MET A 474 73.84 -20.45 -36.91
CA MET A 474 74.22 -21.77 -36.44
C MET A 474 73.50 -22.90 -37.15
N LEU A 475 72.20 -22.77 -37.44
CA LEU A 475 71.42 -23.76 -38.16
C LEU A 475 71.86 -23.84 -39.61
N ALA A 476 72.12 -22.72 -40.28
CA ALA A 476 72.67 -22.69 -41.63
C ALA A 476 74.06 -23.33 -41.73
N ALA A 477 74.92 -23.11 -40.75
CA ALA A 477 76.24 -23.76 -40.67
C ALA A 477 76.19 -25.27 -40.45
N GLN A 478 75.12 -25.80 -39.84
CA GLN A 478 74.88 -27.25 -39.65
C GLN A 478 74.39 -27.95 -40.92
N VAL A 479 73.73 -27.21 -41.84
CA VAL A 479 73.13 -27.72 -43.08
C VAL A 479 74.17 -27.66 -44.27
N ALA A 480 75.25 -26.92 -44.16
CA ALA A 480 76.31 -26.83 -45.21
C ALA A 480 77.05 -28.20 -45.34
N PRO A 481 76.96 -28.85 -46.46
CA PRO A 481 77.66 -30.19 -46.67
C PRO A 481 79.17 -29.95 -46.64
N ARG A 482 79.91 -30.81 -45.91
CA ARG A 482 81.37 -30.87 -45.93
C ARG A 482 81.86 -31.37 -47.27
#